data_f80fd8350548ed008b67fa63c0792a2b
#
_entry.id   f80fd8350548ed008b67fa63c0792a2b
#
_cell.length_a   1.000
_cell.length_b   1.000
_cell.length_c   1.000
_cell.angle_alpha   90.00
_cell.angle_beta   90.00
_cell.angle_gamma   90.00
#
_symmetry.space_group_name_H-M   'P 1'
#
loop_
_entity.id
_entity.type
_entity.pdbx_description
1 polymer ?
#
loop_
_entity_poly.entity_id
_entity_poly.type
_entity_poly.pdbx_seq_one_letter_code
_entity_poly.pdbx_strand_id
1 'polypeptide(L)'
;HIGVTIQADIIKQKLPTNNGGFKAIKFGKTHDKVYSELTSDNPIDLTRYQVANNYMGRAGLINSGGASKGESDLADAVTTAVINKRAGGTGLISGRKAFQKPMKEGVKLLNAIQDVYLEEQIDIA
;
A
#
# COMPACT_ATOMS: atom_id res chain seq x y z
N HIS A 1 -0.80 -1.95 -13.22
CA HIS A 1 -1.38 -1.61 -14.54
C HIS A 1 -2.07 -2.79 -15.21
N ILE A 2 -1.47 -3.99 -15.25
CA ILE A 2 -2.08 -5.18 -15.87
C ILE A 2 -3.46 -5.48 -15.30
N GLY A 3 -3.64 -5.41 -13.97
CA GLY A 3 -4.92 -5.66 -13.30
C GLY A 3 -6.05 -4.78 -13.81
N VAL A 4 -5.80 -3.48 -13.96
CA VAL A 4 -6.82 -2.54 -14.48
C VAL A 4 -7.06 -2.73 -15.96
N THR A 5 -6.05 -3.15 -16.73
CA THR A 5 -6.19 -3.45 -18.16
C THR A 5 -7.16 -4.61 -18.41
N ILE A 6 -7.18 -5.58 -17.52
CA ILE A 6 -8.15 -6.71 -17.55
C ILE A 6 -9.44 -6.42 -16.79
N GLN A 7 -9.71 -5.16 -16.48
CA GLN A 7 -10.95 -4.65 -15.86
C GLN A 7 -11.20 -5.14 -14.43
N ALA A 8 -10.14 -5.33 -13.63
CA ALA A 8 -10.30 -5.58 -12.21
C ALA A 8 -10.72 -4.29 -11.47
N ASP A 9 -11.71 -4.37 -10.59
CA ASP A 9 -12.21 -3.24 -9.80
C ASP A 9 -11.26 -2.87 -8.65
N ILE A 10 -10.62 -3.87 -8.07
CA ILE A 10 -9.70 -3.72 -6.94
C ILE A 10 -8.39 -4.46 -7.23
N ILE A 11 -7.28 -3.75 -7.04
CA ILE A 11 -5.94 -4.27 -7.25
C ILE A 11 -5.25 -4.45 -5.91
N LYS A 12 -4.77 -5.67 -5.64
CA LYS A 12 -3.96 -5.95 -4.46
C LYS A 12 -2.48 -5.95 -4.82
N GLN A 13 -1.69 -5.14 -4.10
CA GLN A 13 -0.23 -5.10 -4.26
C GLN A 13 0.47 -5.02 -2.90
N LYS A 14 1.76 -5.37 -2.85
CA LYS A 14 2.60 -5.01 -1.71
C LYS A 14 2.92 -3.53 -1.75
N LEU A 15 3.24 -2.94 -0.59
CA LEU A 15 3.88 -1.62 -0.58
C LEU A 15 5.17 -1.70 -1.39
N PRO A 16 5.40 -0.74 -2.29
CA PRO A 16 6.63 -0.68 -3.06
C PRO A 16 7.82 -0.28 -2.18
N THR A 17 9.01 -0.67 -2.62
CA THR A 17 10.27 -0.27 -2.02
C THR A 17 11.17 0.34 -3.08
N ASN A 18 11.95 1.35 -2.71
CA ASN A 18 12.93 1.91 -3.63
C ASN A 18 14.18 1.00 -3.69
N ASN A 19 14.18 0.09 -4.65
CA ASN A 19 15.27 -0.87 -4.89
C ASN A 19 15.88 -0.74 -6.29
N GLY A 20 15.58 0.37 -6.99
CA GLY A 20 15.99 0.61 -8.37
C GLY A 20 15.13 -0.09 -9.43
N GLY A 21 14.15 -0.89 -9.02
CA GLY A 21 13.16 -1.51 -9.89
C GLY A 21 13.74 -2.19 -11.13
N PHE A 22 13.11 -2.02 -12.27
CA PHE A 22 13.56 -2.60 -13.54
C PHE A 22 14.89 -2.03 -14.03
N LYS A 23 15.23 -0.78 -13.66
CA LYS A 23 16.51 -0.18 -14.01
C LYS A 23 17.68 -0.92 -13.35
N ALA A 24 17.55 -1.32 -12.10
CA ALA A 24 18.58 -2.05 -11.36
C ALA A 24 18.90 -3.42 -11.98
N ILE A 25 17.89 -4.10 -12.54
CA ILE A 25 18.04 -5.42 -13.19
C ILE A 25 18.21 -5.32 -14.72
N LYS A 26 18.34 -4.10 -15.25
CA LYS A 26 18.48 -3.82 -16.70
C LYS A 26 17.38 -4.47 -17.55
N PHE A 27 16.16 -4.48 -17.04
CA PHE A 27 15.01 -5.09 -17.71
C PHE A 27 14.04 -4.03 -18.24
N GLY A 28 13.55 -4.28 -19.46
CA GLY A 28 12.53 -3.43 -20.10
C GLY A 28 13.04 -2.05 -20.51
N LYS A 29 12.09 -1.15 -20.79
CA LYS A 29 12.35 0.23 -21.25
C LYS A 29 11.57 1.23 -20.39
N THR A 30 11.67 1.12 -19.07
CA THR A 30 11.04 2.08 -18.15
C THR A 30 11.70 3.45 -18.32
N HIS A 31 10.90 4.47 -18.55
CA HIS A 31 11.39 5.84 -18.73
C HIS A 31 12.07 6.35 -17.46
N ASP A 32 13.20 7.05 -17.58
CA ASP A 32 13.98 7.53 -16.43
C ASP A 32 13.19 8.43 -15.48
N LYS A 33 12.22 9.19 -15.97
CA LYS A 33 11.32 10.04 -15.15
C LYS A 33 10.57 9.29 -14.06
N VAL A 34 10.33 7.99 -14.23
CA VAL A 34 9.70 7.16 -13.19
C VAL A 34 10.54 7.16 -11.92
N TYR A 35 11.87 7.17 -12.07
CA TYR A 35 12.83 7.11 -10.97
C TYR A 35 13.32 8.48 -10.50
N SER A 36 13.23 9.52 -11.35
CA SER A 36 13.74 10.85 -11.05
C SER A 36 12.68 11.88 -10.68
N GLU A 37 11.44 11.72 -11.15
CA GLU A 37 10.39 12.72 -11.02
C GLU A 37 9.08 12.17 -10.45
N LEU A 38 8.71 10.93 -10.80
CA LEU A 38 7.40 10.35 -10.46
C LEU A 38 7.42 9.51 -9.17
N THR A 39 8.58 9.23 -8.62
CA THR A 39 8.76 8.53 -7.36
C THR A 39 9.90 9.16 -6.56
N SER A 40 9.89 8.97 -5.27
CA SER A 40 10.96 9.38 -4.35
C SER A 40 11.27 8.25 -3.36
N ASP A 41 12.10 8.50 -2.35
CA ASP A 41 12.31 7.56 -1.25
C ASP A 41 11.13 7.53 -0.26
N ASN A 42 10.20 8.48 -0.40
CA ASN A 42 9.01 8.52 0.45
C ASN A 42 8.04 7.38 0.07
N PRO A 43 7.62 6.53 1.01
CA PRO A 43 6.72 5.42 0.72
C PRO A 43 5.33 5.86 0.25
N ILE A 44 4.89 7.07 0.58
CA ILE A 44 3.63 7.64 0.08
C ILE A 44 3.74 7.90 -1.42
N ASP A 45 4.84 8.52 -1.90
CA ASP A 45 5.04 8.79 -3.32
C ASP A 45 5.16 7.51 -4.14
N LEU A 46 5.90 6.53 -3.62
CA LEU A 46 6.01 5.21 -4.25
C LEU A 46 4.64 4.53 -4.38
N THR A 47 3.82 4.59 -3.33
CA THR A 47 2.47 4.00 -3.34
C THR A 47 1.53 4.81 -4.24
N ARG A 48 1.68 6.14 -4.28
CA ARG A 48 0.93 6.99 -5.21
C ARG A 48 1.21 6.63 -6.67
N TYR A 49 2.44 6.27 -6.99
CA TYR A 49 2.75 5.78 -8.33
C TYR A 49 1.99 4.48 -8.66
N GLN A 50 1.77 3.58 -7.68
CA GLN A 50 0.87 2.43 -7.87
C GLN A 50 -0.57 2.88 -8.14
N VAL A 51 -1.10 3.83 -7.36
CA VAL A 51 -2.45 4.38 -7.55
C VAL A 51 -2.60 5.03 -8.93
N ALA A 52 -1.61 5.80 -9.36
CA ALA A 52 -1.61 6.43 -10.69
C ALA A 52 -1.68 5.39 -11.82
N ASN A 53 -1.01 4.25 -11.66
CA ASN A 53 -1.06 3.15 -12.63
C ASN A 53 -2.38 2.35 -12.60
N ASN A 54 -3.27 2.61 -11.66
CA ASN A 54 -4.62 2.06 -11.58
C ASN A 54 -5.64 3.05 -12.18
N TYR A 55 -5.37 3.53 -13.40
CA TYR A 55 -6.16 4.56 -14.10
C TYR A 55 -6.40 5.80 -13.24
N MET A 56 -5.33 6.33 -12.62
CA MET A 56 -5.39 7.50 -11.73
C MET A 56 -6.34 7.31 -10.55
N GLY A 57 -6.34 6.12 -9.96
CA GLY A 57 -7.16 5.78 -8.80
C GLY A 57 -8.61 5.38 -9.10
N ARG A 58 -8.98 5.21 -10.37
CA ARG A 58 -10.33 4.75 -10.75
C ARG A 58 -10.57 3.28 -10.43
N ALA A 59 -9.53 2.45 -10.34
CA ALA A 59 -9.57 1.14 -9.73
C ALA A 59 -8.94 1.21 -8.34
N GLY A 60 -9.56 0.58 -7.35
CA GLY A 60 -9.10 0.63 -5.96
C GLY A 60 -7.75 -0.05 -5.77
N LEU A 61 -6.86 0.55 -4.99
CA LEU A 61 -5.60 -0.07 -4.56
C LEU A 61 -5.69 -0.48 -3.10
N ILE A 62 -5.51 -1.77 -2.83
CA ILE A 62 -5.35 -2.28 -1.47
C ILE A 62 -3.96 -2.87 -1.29
N ASN A 63 -3.27 -2.51 -0.20
CA ASN A 63 -1.94 -3.04 0.07
C ASN A 63 -2.00 -4.27 0.98
N SER A 64 -1.03 -5.17 0.80
CA SER A 64 -0.87 -6.35 1.67
C SER A 64 -0.18 -5.96 2.97
N GLY A 65 -0.74 -6.37 4.11
CA GLY A 65 -0.17 -6.12 5.43
C GLY A 65 1.10 -6.91 5.78
N GLY A 66 1.51 -7.84 4.93
CA GLY A 66 2.72 -8.63 5.13
C GLY A 66 2.58 -9.79 6.13
N ALA A 67 3.72 -10.38 6.50
CA ALA A 67 3.79 -11.41 7.52
C ALA A 67 3.72 -10.81 8.93
N SER A 68 3.31 -11.62 9.92
CA SER A 68 3.42 -11.22 11.33
C SER A 68 4.88 -11.15 11.75
N LYS A 69 5.23 -10.13 12.53
CA LYS A 69 6.54 -9.91 13.15
C LYS A 69 6.45 -9.86 14.68
N GLY A 70 5.28 -10.18 15.25
CA GLY A 70 5.05 -10.17 16.69
C GLY A 70 4.64 -8.81 17.23
N GLU A 71 5.44 -8.22 18.13
CA GLU A 71 5.08 -7.00 18.86
C GLU A 71 4.90 -5.75 17.96
N SER A 72 5.62 -5.65 16.85
CA SER A 72 5.52 -4.49 15.95
C SER A 72 4.29 -4.52 15.02
N ASP A 73 3.52 -5.60 15.00
CA ASP A 73 2.44 -5.81 14.04
C ASP A 73 1.39 -4.70 14.02
N LEU A 74 1.02 -4.17 15.18
CA LEU A 74 0.04 -3.10 15.29
C LEU A 74 0.58 -1.81 14.64
N ALA A 75 1.79 -1.40 15.03
CA ALA A 75 2.43 -0.21 14.50
C ALA A 75 2.67 -0.33 12.99
N ASP A 76 3.17 -1.49 12.52
CA ASP A 76 3.39 -1.77 11.10
C ASP A 76 2.08 -1.71 10.30
N ALA A 77 0.98 -2.24 10.85
CA ALA A 77 -0.33 -2.23 10.18
C ALA A 77 -0.88 -0.80 10.08
N VAL A 78 -0.83 -0.03 11.15
CA VAL A 78 -1.27 1.38 11.16
C VAL A 78 -0.42 2.21 10.20
N THR A 79 0.90 2.08 10.23
CA THR A 79 1.81 2.77 9.31
C THR A 79 1.49 2.44 7.85
N THR A 80 1.27 1.16 7.54
CA THR A 80 0.90 0.73 6.18
C THR A 80 -0.45 1.32 5.75
N ALA A 81 -1.43 1.36 6.65
CA ALA A 81 -2.75 1.95 6.39
C ALA A 81 -2.65 3.45 6.10
N VAL A 82 -1.87 4.19 6.90
CA VAL A 82 -1.62 5.62 6.70
C VAL A 82 -0.94 5.89 5.36
N ILE A 83 0.11 5.13 5.02
CA ILE A 83 0.80 5.25 3.72
C ILE A 83 -0.18 5.02 2.57
N ASN A 84 -0.97 3.93 2.63
CA ASN A 84 -1.95 3.61 1.60
C ASN A 84 -2.99 4.73 1.46
N LYS A 85 -3.63 5.16 2.56
CA LYS A 85 -4.64 6.21 2.53
C LYS A 85 -4.09 7.52 2.00
N ARG A 86 -2.95 7.98 2.51
CA ARG A 86 -2.32 9.23 2.07
C ARG A 86 -1.85 9.20 0.61
N ALA A 87 -1.54 8.03 0.09
CA ALA A 87 -1.22 7.84 -1.33
C ALA A 87 -2.46 7.84 -2.24
N GLY A 88 -3.66 7.78 -1.70
CA GLY A 88 -4.91 7.66 -2.45
C GLY A 88 -5.36 6.22 -2.66
N GLY A 89 -4.82 5.28 -1.90
CA GLY A 89 -5.29 3.89 -1.86
C GLY A 89 -6.60 3.75 -1.09
N THR A 90 -7.26 2.63 -1.26
CA THR A 90 -8.63 2.41 -0.75
C THR A 90 -8.71 1.40 0.39
N GLY A 91 -7.60 0.78 0.78
CA GLY A 91 -7.64 -0.19 1.86
C GLY A 91 -6.37 -0.99 2.10
N LEU A 92 -6.43 -1.81 3.13
CA LEU A 92 -5.38 -2.72 3.56
C LEU A 92 -5.94 -4.13 3.78
N ILE A 93 -5.23 -5.15 3.29
CA ILE A 93 -5.51 -6.53 3.66
C ILE A 93 -4.61 -6.93 4.83
N SER A 94 -5.22 -7.25 5.96
CA SER A 94 -4.53 -7.84 7.11
C SER A 94 -5.01 -9.28 7.31
N GLY A 95 -4.09 -10.23 7.21
CA GLY A 95 -4.36 -11.65 7.45
C GLY A 95 -3.59 -12.15 8.67
N ARG A 96 -2.40 -12.67 8.48
CA ARG A 96 -1.59 -13.29 9.54
C ARG A 96 -1.37 -12.39 10.76
N LYS A 97 -1.20 -11.10 10.58
CA LYS A 97 -1.06 -10.13 11.67
C LYS A 97 -2.29 -10.08 12.59
N ALA A 98 -3.48 -10.35 12.05
CA ALA A 98 -4.72 -10.39 12.83
C ALA A 98 -5.05 -11.81 13.32
N PHE A 99 -5.04 -12.81 12.41
CA PHE A 99 -5.57 -14.14 12.71
C PHE A 99 -4.62 -15.06 13.48
N GLN A 100 -3.31 -14.76 13.50
CA GLN A 100 -2.32 -15.52 14.27
C GLN A 100 -2.18 -14.99 15.71
N LYS A 101 -3.05 -14.08 16.14
CA LYS A 101 -3.09 -13.50 17.48
C LYS A 101 -4.35 -13.95 18.25
N PRO A 102 -4.36 -13.82 19.59
CA PRO A 102 -5.60 -13.94 20.36
C PRO A 102 -6.67 -13.02 19.80
N MET A 103 -7.93 -13.47 19.78
CA MET A 103 -9.06 -12.75 19.19
C MET A 103 -9.10 -11.27 19.58
N LYS A 104 -8.91 -10.97 20.86
CA LYS A 104 -8.94 -9.57 21.37
C LYS A 104 -7.87 -8.68 20.72
N GLU A 105 -6.68 -9.21 20.51
CA GLU A 105 -5.57 -8.48 19.89
C GLU A 105 -5.78 -8.33 18.39
N GLY A 106 -6.29 -9.38 17.72
CA GLY A 106 -6.65 -9.34 16.30
C GLY A 106 -7.73 -8.30 16.02
N VAL A 107 -8.79 -8.26 16.84
CA VAL A 107 -9.85 -7.24 16.75
C VAL A 107 -9.30 -5.84 16.98
N LYS A 108 -8.44 -5.65 17.99
CA LYS A 108 -7.79 -4.35 18.25
C LYS A 108 -6.99 -3.87 17.05
N LEU A 109 -6.24 -4.76 16.39
CA LEU A 109 -5.46 -4.43 15.20
C LEU A 109 -6.36 -4.03 14.03
N LEU A 110 -7.44 -4.78 13.78
CA LEU A 110 -8.37 -4.46 12.70
C LEU A 110 -9.10 -3.14 12.95
N ASN A 111 -9.53 -2.87 14.19
CA ASN A 111 -10.14 -1.59 14.54
C ASN A 111 -9.17 -0.43 14.32
N ALA A 112 -7.91 -0.55 14.73
CA ALA A 112 -6.91 0.49 14.52
C ALA A 112 -6.68 0.79 13.02
N ILE A 113 -6.73 -0.22 12.15
CA ILE A 113 -6.70 -0.01 10.69
C ILE A 113 -7.95 0.74 10.23
N GLN A 114 -9.13 0.34 10.70
CA GLN A 114 -10.39 1.01 10.34
C GLN A 114 -10.39 2.47 10.79
N ASP A 115 -9.90 2.77 11.99
CA ASP A 115 -9.79 4.14 12.52
C ASP A 115 -8.96 5.03 11.59
N VAL A 116 -7.86 4.51 11.03
CA VAL A 116 -7.06 5.26 10.03
C VAL A 116 -7.91 5.64 8.82
N TYR A 117 -8.71 4.72 8.28
CA TYR A 117 -9.52 5.01 7.09
C TYR A 117 -10.73 5.91 7.38
N LEU A 118 -11.25 5.89 8.61
CA LEU A 118 -12.36 6.73 9.06
C LEU A 118 -11.91 8.14 9.51
N GLU A 119 -10.64 8.31 9.89
CA GLU A 119 -10.11 9.59 10.38
C GLU A 119 -10.01 10.62 9.24
N GLU A 120 -10.82 11.67 9.29
CA GLU A 120 -10.91 12.70 8.25
C GLU A 120 -9.63 13.55 8.13
N GLN A 121 -8.86 13.70 9.20
CA GLN A 121 -7.62 14.46 9.20
C GLN A 121 -6.46 13.73 8.47
N ILE A 122 -6.59 12.43 8.26
CA ILE A 122 -5.65 11.66 7.44
C ILE A 122 -6.16 11.69 6.00
N ASP A 123 -5.78 12.71 5.27
CA ASP A 123 -6.19 12.93 3.89
C ASP A 123 -5.07 12.60 2.89
N ILE A 124 -5.40 12.63 1.61
CA ILE A 124 -4.46 12.43 0.51
C ILE A 124 -3.39 13.54 0.54
N ALA A 125 -2.12 13.14 0.55
CA ALA A 125 -1.00 14.08 0.62
C ALA A 125 -0.69 14.71 -0.74
#